data_fe6eda35de0b16082dafcb51cee7f4c1
#
_entry.id   fe6eda35de0b16082dafcb51cee7f4c1
#
_cell.length_a   1.000
_cell.length_b   1.000
_cell.length_c   1.000
_cell.angle_alpha   90.00
_cell.angle_beta   90.00
_cell.angle_gamma   90.00
#
_symmetry.space_group_name_H-M   'P 1'
#
loop_
_entity.id
_entity.type
_entity.pdbx_description
1 polymer ?
#
loop_
_entity_poly.entity_id
_entity_poly.type
_entity_poly.pdbx_seq_one_letter_code
_entity_poly.pdbx_strand_id
1 'polypeptide(L)'
;MDTSATSPDGTQPEMSPAVAAALASADGISDWISKHHPGKVMETRNHRLAAPYFAVCLEYRQAALLLISQNMRASAFALWRPTYENYMRGHWALNVAGDNDFQKIAKTKAVPKFDTVIKALDGKSGMFAKTKAKLWSPMSDFAHGGINLLARWSGPDGIGSNHPDGEVLDLVVRLNAYGLLASMGINYMAGEHGLSESIFVEKVSAVLSGIKALP
;
A
#
# COMPACT_ATOMS: atom_id res chain seq x y z
N MET A 1 11.79 26.67 -5.08
CA MET A 1 12.92 26.07 -4.35
C MET A 1 12.54 26.14 -2.88
N ASP A 2 12.01 25.05 -2.35
CA ASP A 2 11.56 24.98 -0.95
C ASP A 2 12.68 24.30 -0.15
N THR A 3 13.36 25.08 0.67
CA THR A 3 14.50 24.65 1.47
C THR A 3 14.00 24.20 2.84
N SER A 4 13.58 22.94 2.94
CA SER A 4 13.40 22.29 4.25
C SER A 4 14.75 21.79 4.76
N ALA A 5 15.63 22.71 5.14
CA ALA A 5 16.89 22.40 5.80
C ALA A 5 16.63 21.96 7.25
N THR A 6 17.35 20.95 7.71
CA THR A 6 17.43 20.57 9.14
C THR A 6 17.89 21.78 9.94
N SER A 7 17.18 22.10 11.03
CA SER A 7 17.60 23.13 11.95
C SER A 7 18.98 22.78 12.56
N PRO A 8 19.86 23.79 12.81
CA PRO A 8 21.22 23.57 13.34
C PRO A 8 21.26 22.95 14.76
N ASP A 9 20.12 22.81 15.42
CA ASP A 9 19.98 22.25 16.77
C ASP A 9 19.63 20.76 16.81
N GLY A 10 19.62 20.06 15.66
CA GLY A 10 19.31 18.64 15.56
C GLY A 10 17.82 18.30 15.72
N THR A 11 16.93 19.30 15.76
CA THR A 11 15.50 19.07 15.75
C THR A 11 15.07 18.56 14.37
N GLN A 12 14.29 17.47 14.36
CA GLN A 12 13.71 16.97 13.10
C GLN A 12 12.80 18.05 12.51
N PRO A 13 12.80 18.22 11.18
CA PRO A 13 11.92 19.18 10.54
C PRO A 13 10.46 18.91 10.93
N GLU A 14 9.78 19.97 11.30
CA GLU A 14 8.36 19.91 11.68
C GLU A 14 7.53 19.38 10.52
N MET A 15 6.55 18.53 10.83
CA MET A 15 5.66 17.96 9.80
C MET A 15 4.85 19.07 9.14
N SER A 16 4.82 19.11 7.81
CA SER A 16 4.04 20.11 7.12
C SER A 16 2.54 19.96 7.36
N PRO A 17 1.78 21.06 7.35
CA PRO A 17 0.32 21.03 7.50
C PRO A 17 -0.38 20.12 6.49
N ALA A 18 0.15 20.00 5.27
CA ALA A 18 -0.40 19.15 4.22
C ALA A 18 -0.25 17.67 4.56
N VAL A 19 0.93 17.24 5.04
CA VAL A 19 1.17 15.86 5.47
C VAL A 19 0.35 15.55 6.72
N ALA A 20 0.26 16.46 7.69
CA ALA A 20 -0.57 16.29 8.88
C ALA A 20 -2.06 16.09 8.51
N ALA A 21 -2.59 16.89 7.60
CA ALA A 21 -3.97 16.75 7.10
C ALA A 21 -4.20 15.42 6.37
N ALA A 22 -3.23 14.96 5.58
CA ALA A 22 -3.31 13.66 4.91
C ALA A 22 -3.30 12.49 5.89
N LEU A 23 -2.51 12.57 6.97
CA LEU A 23 -2.51 11.57 8.05
C LEU A 23 -3.84 11.57 8.81
N ALA A 24 -4.40 12.72 9.17
CA ALA A 24 -5.72 12.81 9.79
C ALA A 24 -6.83 12.20 8.92
N SER A 25 -6.76 12.40 7.59
CA SER A 25 -7.66 11.73 6.65
C SER A 25 -7.43 10.21 6.64
N ALA A 26 -6.17 9.75 6.71
CA ALA A 26 -5.83 8.34 6.76
C ALA A 26 -6.31 7.67 8.05
N ASP A 27 -6.30 8.36 9.18
CA ASP A 27 -6.87 7.89 10.45
C ASP A 27 -8.38 7.69 10.33
N GLY A 28 -9.10 8.64 9.73
CA GLY A 28 -10.53 8.48 9.45
C GLY A 28 -10.83 7.27 8.54
N ILE A 29 -9.95 6.95 7.59
CA ILE A 29 -10.04 5.72 6.78
C ILE A 29 -9.77 4.49 7.63
N SER A 30 -8.79 4.53 8.55
CA SER A 30 -8.47 3.42 9.46
C SER A 30 -9.65 3.10 10.38
N ASP A 31 -10.25 4.12 10.96
CA ASP A 31 -11.46 4.00 11.79
C ASP A 31 -12.62 3.40 11.01
N TRP A 32 -12.81 3.87 9.76
CA TRP A 32 -13.85 3.34 8.90
C TRP A 32 -13.62 1.87 8.56
N ILE A 33 -12.38 1.46 8.19
CA ILE A 33 -12.00 0.07 7.93
C ILE A 33 -12.24 -0.77 9.17
N SER A 34 -11.80 -0.33 10.35
CA SER A 34 -11.98 -1.03 11.63
C SER A 34 -13.45 -1.25 11.95
N LYS A 35 -14.27 -0.21 11.80
CA LYS A 35 -15.72 -0.26 12.07
C LYS A 35 -16.46 -1.25 11.16
N HIS A 36 -15.99 -1.43 9.93
CA HIS A 36 -16.62 -2.29 8.94
C HIS A 36 -15.84 -3.59 8.69
N HIS A 37 -14.90 -3.92 9.58
CA HIS A 37 -14.15 -5.17 9.46
C HIS A 37 -15.03 -6.34 9.94
N PRO A 38 -15.31 -7.34 9.09
CA PRO A 38 -16.08 -8.50 9.52
C PRO A 38 -15.26 -9.35 10.48
N GLY A 39 -15.89 -9.85 11.52
CA GLY A 39 -15.22 -10.70 12.53
C GLY A 39 -14.82 -12.08 12.00
N LYS A 40 -15.46 -12.55 10.92
CA LYS A 40 -15.20 -13.86 10.29
C LYS A 40 -15.34 -13.78 8.78
N VAL A 41 -14.54 -14.58 8.08
CA VAL A 41 -14.67 -14.80 6.64
C VAL A 41 -15.13 -16.24 6.38
N MET A 42 -15.82 -16.47 5.27
CA MET A 42 -16.22 -17.82 4.85
C MET A 42 -14.99 -18.67 4.57
N GLU A 43 -15.03 -19.94 5.00
CA GLU A 43 -13.89 -20.86 4.89
C GLU A 43 -13.86 -21.59 3.54
N THR A 44 -13.53 -20.88 2.47
CA THR A 44 -13.15 -21.53 1.21
C THR A 44 -11.63 -21.63 1.10
N ARG A 45 -11.13 -22.45 0.17
CA ARG A 45 -9.69 -22.58 -0.07
C ARG A 45 -9.06 -21.25 -0.51
N ASN A 46 -9.75 -20.51 -1.41
CA ASN A 46 -9.33 -19.19 -1.87
C ASN A 46 -9.28 -18.18 -0.72
N HIS A 47 -10.30 -18.16 0.14
CA HIS A 47 -10.38 -17.25 1.28
C HIS A 47 -9.26 -17.52 2.30
N ARG A 48 -8.95 -18.80 2.59
CA ARG A 48 -7.83 -19.17 3.49
C ARG A 48 -6.47 -18.68 2.97
N LEU A 49 -6.30 -18.58 1.65
CA LEU A 49 -5.07 -18.04 1.06
C LEU A 49 -5.10 -16.52 0.94
N ALA A 50 -6.24 -15.92 0.60
CA ALA A 50 -6.36 -14.49 0.34
C ALA A 50 -6.39 -13.65 1.62
N ALA A 51 -7.12 -14.10 2.66
CA ALA A 51 -7.33 -13.33 3.89
C ALA A 51 -6.02 -12.92 4.58
N PRO A 52 -5.02 -13.81 4.77
CA PRO A 52 -3.73 -13.41 5.34
C PRO A 52 -3.01 -12.32 4.53
N TYR A 53 -3.06 -12.37 3.20
CA TYR A 53 -2.44 -11.35 2.36
C TYR A 53 -3.09 -9.98 2.55
N PHE A 54 -4.42 -9.92 2.59
CA PHE A 54 -5.14 -8.68 2.84
C PHE A 54 -4.90 -8.17 4.26
N ALA A 55 -4.86 -9.04 5.27
CA ALA A 55 -4.55 -8.67 6.65
C ALA A 55 -3.14 -8.05 6.75
N VAL A 56 -2.13 -8.68 6.17
CA VAL A 56 -0.74 -8.15 6.14
C VAL A 56 -0.66 -6.85 5.34
N CYS A 57 -1.45 -6.69 4.26
CA CYS A 57 -1.54 -5.43 3.53
C CYS A 57 -2.04 -4.29 4.44
N LEU A 58 -3.08 -4.54 5.24
CA LEU A 58 -3.62 -3.57 6.22
C LEU A 58 -2.61 -3.24 7.32
N GLU A 59 -1.90 -4.25 7.82
CA GLU A 59 -0.85 -4.06 8.84
C GLU A 59 0.30 -3.20 8.31
N TYR A 60 0.82 -3.49 7.12
CA TYR A 60 1.89 -2.70 6.50
C TYR A 60 1.46 -1.27 6.19
N ARG A 61 0.21 -1.08 5.74
CA ARG A 61 -0.37 0.26 5.59
C ARG A 61 -0.33 1.02 6.92
N GLN A 62 -0.82 0.41 7.99
CA GLN A 62 -0.89 1.05 9.30
C GLN A 62 0.53 1.38 9.83
N ALA A 63 1.46 0.44 9.69
CA ALA A 63 2.85 0.64 10.07
C ALA A 63 3.50 1.80 9.27
N ALA A 64 3.26 1.88 7.97
CA ALA A 64 3.80 2.96 7.15
C ALA A 64 3.23 4.33 7.54
N LEU A 65 1.93 4.44 7.83
CA LEU A 65 1.31 5.69 8.29
C LEU A 65 1.88 6.12 9.66
N LEU A 66 2.06 5.17 10.58
CA LEU A 66 2.72 5.44 11.86
C LEU A 66 4.17 5.93 11.68
N LEU A 67 4.93 5.31 10.78
CA LEU A 67 6.30 5.74 10.48
C LEU A 67 6.33 7.16 9.89
N ILE A 68 5.38 7.52 9.04
CA ILE A 68 5.26 8.89 8.52
C ILE A 68 4.96 9.86 9.66
N SER A 69 4.05 9.52 10.58
CA SER A 69 3.71 10.38 11.73
C SER A 69 4.88 10.61 12.67
N GLN A 70 5.83 9.67 12.71
CA GLN A 70 7.10 9.77 13.46
C GLN A 70 8.25 10.35 12.62
N ASN A 71 7.95 10.93 11.44
CA ASN A 71 8.92 11.45 10.47
C ASN A 71 9.99 10.42 10.00
N MET A 72 9.69 9.12 10.13
CA MET A 72 10.53 8.01 9.66
C MET A 72 10.22 7.68 8.20
N ARG A 73 10.34 8.70 7.33
CA ARG A 73 9.85 8.65 5.93
C ARG A 73 10.48 7.52 5.13
N ALA A 74 11.81 7.34 5.20
CA ALA A 74 12.50 6.27 4.46
C ALA A 74 11.96 4.87 4.80
N SER A 75 11.75 4.58 6.08
CA SER A 75 11.18 3.31 6.54
C SER A 75 9.74 3.13 6.06
N ALA A 76 8.95 4.20 6.03
CA ALA A 76 7.60 4.18 5.47
C ALA A 76 7.61 3.84 3.97
N PHE A 77 8.49 4.46 3.19
CA PHE A 77 8.65 4.16 1.77
C PHE A 77 9.10 2.71 1.51
N ALA A 78 9.93 2.13 2.38
CA ALA A 78 10.32 0.73 2.28
C ALA A 78 9.11 -0.24 2.40
N LEU A 79 8.06 0.15 3.12
CA LEU A 79 6.83 -0.63 3.24
C LEU A 79 5.87 -0.51 2.04
N TRP A 80 6.09 0.44 1.12
CA TRP A 80 5.22 0.61 -0.04
C TRP A 80 5.16 -0.65 -0.91
N ARG A 81 6.33 -1.19 -1.28
CA ARG A 81 6.40 -2.40 -2.10
C ARG A 81 5.72 -3.61 -1.47
N PRO A 82 6.04 -4.03 -0.23
CA PRO A 82 5.37 -5.17 0.38
C PRO A 82 3.87 -4.95 0.58
N THR A 83 3.40 -3.72 0.83
CA THR A 83 1.96 -3.41 0.87
C THR A 83 1.29 -3.70 -0.48
N TYR A 84 1.86 -3.19 -1.58
CA TYR A 84 1.36 -3.44 -2.92
C TYR A 84 1.40 -4.93 -3.29
N GLU A 85 2.53 -5.62 -3.02
CA GLU A 85 2.67 -7.05 -3.32
C GLU A 85 1.62 -7.89 -2.57
N ASN A 86 1.37 -7.60 -1.29
CA ASN A 86 0.39 -8.34 -0.50
C ASN A 86 -1.03 -8.09 -0.99
N TYR A 87 -1.39 -6.85 -1.33
CA TYR A 87 -2.68 -6.56 -1.95
C TYR A 87 -2.87 -7.38 -3.25
N MET A 88 -1.90 -7.35 -4.16
CA MET A 88 -1.99 -8.05 -5.44
C MET A 88 -2.05 -9.58 -5.28
N ARG A 89 -1.30 -10.14 -4.31
CA ARG A 89 -1.36 -11.57 -3.99
C ARG A 89 -2.71 -11.97 -3.38
N GLY A 90 -3.27 -11.15 -2.51
CA GLY A 90 -4.62 -11.35 -1.98
C GLY A 90 -5.66 -11.34 -3.08
N HIS A 91 -5.58 -10.35 -3.98
CA HIS A 91 -6.48 -10.25 -5.12
C HIS A 91 -6.37 -11.45 -6.09
N TRP A 92 -5.15 -11.90 -6.39
CA TRP A 92 -4.92 -13.10 -7.16
C TRP A 92 -5.47 -14.36 -6.47
N ALA A 93 -5.18 -14.54 -5.19
CA ALA A 93 -5.63 -15.70 -4.42
C ALA A 93 -7.16 -15.78 -4.37
N LEU A 94 -7.84 -14.63 -4.25
CA LEU A 94 -9.29 -14.56 -4.18
C LEU A 94 -9.95 -14.86 -5.52
N ASN A 95 -9.43 -14.31 -6.62
CA ASN A 95 -10.17 -14.25 -7.89
C ASN A 95 -9.63 -15.16 -9.01
N VAL A 96 -8.37 -15.63 -8.90
CA VAL A 96 -7.69 -16.31 -10.01
C VAL A 96 -7.08 -17.65 -9.64
N ALA A 97 -6.57 -17.79 -8.40
CA ALA A 97 -5.91 -19.02 -7.96
C ALA A 97 -6.84 -20.25 -8.08
N GLY A 98 -6.38 -21.28 -8.78
CA GLY A 98 -7.09 -22.53 -9.00
C GLY A 98 -6.44 -23.73 -8.33
N ASP A 99 -7.01 -24.93 -8.52
CA ASP A 99 -6.56 -26.16 -7.88
C ASP A 99 -5.08 -26.48 -8.16
N ASN A 100 -4.59 -26.22 -9.37
CA ASN A 100 -3.20 -26.43 -9.73
C ASN A 100 -2.24 -25.54 -8.90
N ASP A 101 -2.64 -24.28 -8.63
CA ASP A 101 -1.86 -23.37 -7.81
C ASP A 101 -1.79 -23.86 -6.37
N PHE A 102 -2.93 -24.29 -5.81
CA PHE A 102 -2.99 -24.83 -4.47
C PHE A 102 -2.16 -26.12 -4.30
N GLN A 103 -2.23 -27.04 -5.28
CA GLN A 103 -1.40 -28.25 -5.29
C GLN A 103 0.08 -27.90 -5.34
N LYS A 104 0.47 -26.94 -6.18
CA LYS A 104 1.85 -26.48 -6.28
C LYS A 104 2.33 -25.86 -4.98
N ILE A 105 1.55 -24.97 -4.38
CA ILE A 105 1.87 -24.34 -3.09
C ILE A 105 2.03 -25.42 -1.99
N ALA A 106 1.10 -26.38 -1.93
CA ALA A 106 1.15 -27.45 -0.95
C ALA A 106 2.42 -28.32 -1.09
N LYS A 107 2.82 -28.61 -2.34
CA LYS A 107 4.00 -29.41 -2.66
C LYS A 107 5.31 -28.67 -2.42
N THR A 108 5.40 -27.41 -2.89
CA THR A 108 6.67 -26.67 -2.90
C THR A 108 6.86 -25.76 -1.68
N LYS A 109 5.80 -25.55 -0.88
CA LYS A 109 5.76 -24.55 0.21
C LYS A 109 6.10 -23.13 -0.26
N ALA A 110 5.96 -22.86 -1.55
CA ALA A 110 6.27 -21.57 -2.17
C ALA A 110 5.08 -21.02 -2.92
N VAL A 111 4.85 -19.73 -2.78
CA VAL A 111 3.85 -18.99 -3.57
C VAL A 111 4.43 -18.61 -4.94
N PRO A 112 3.57 -18.36 -5.96
CA PRO A 112 4.04 -17.95 -7.28
C PRO A 112 4.90 -16.68 -7.23
N LYS A 113 5.86 -16.56 -8.14
CA LYS A 113 6.64 -15.32 -8.33
C LYS A 113 5.68 -14.16 -8.64
N PHE A 114 6.02 -12.95 -8.20
CA PHE A 114 5.15 -11.80 -8.34
C PHE A 114 4.77 -11.50 -9.81
N ASP A 115 5.71 -11.68 -10.74
CA ASP A 115 5.41 -11.56 -12.18
C ASP A 115 4.35 -12.53 -12.69
N THR A 116 4.34 -13.75 -12.16
CA THR A 116 3.32 -14.75 -12.48
C THR A 116 1.95 -14.31 -11.96
N VAL A 117 1.91 -13.75 -10.74
CA VAL A 117 0.69 -13.20 -10.13
C VAL A 117 0.13 -12.06 -10.99
N ILE A 118 0.97 -11.08 -11.34
CA ILE A 118 0.56 -9.94 -12.18
C ILE A 118 0.03 -10.40 -13.54
N LYS A 119 0.75 -11.30 -14.21
CA LYS A 119 0.33 -11.85 -15.50
C LYS A 119 -1.03 -12.57 -15.42
N ALA A 120 -1.26 -13.32 -14.34
CA ALA A 120 -2.52 -14.04 -14.14
C ALA A 120 -3.69 -13.07 -13.87
N LEU A 121 -3.47 -12.00 -13.11
CA LEU A 121 -4.48 -10.96 -12.84
C LEU A 121 -4.80 -10.12 -14.08
N ASP A 122 -3.80 -9.86 -14.93
CA ASP A 122 -3.96 -8.99 -16.10
C ASP A 122 -4.91 -9.57 -17.14
N GLY A 123 -4.92 -10.88 -17.31
CA GLY A 123 -5.64 -11.52 -18.39
C GLY A 123 -5.30 -10.87 -19.75
N LYS A 124 -6.27 -10.17 -20.35
CA LYS A 124 -6.09 -9.45 -21.62
C LYS A 124 -5.92 -7.93 -21.46
N SER A 125 -6.12 -7.38 -20.26
CA SER A 125 -6.16 -5.91 -20.05
C SER A 125 -4.79 -5.24 -20.10
N GLY A 126 -3.76 -5.90 -19.60
CA GLY A 126 -2.43 -5.34 -19.43
C GLY A 126 -2.33 -4.20 -18.41
N MET A 127 -3.39 -3.95 -17.65
CA MET A 127 -3.49 -2.83 -16.72
C MET A 127 -2.53 -2.98 -15.53
N PHE A 128 -2.50 -4.16 -14.92
CA PHE A 128 -1.64 -4.43 -13.76
C PHE A 128 -0.17 -4.47 -14.14
N ALA A 129 0.17 -5.01 -15.34
CA ALA A 129 1.53 -4.98 -15.86
C ALA A 129 2.02 -3.56 -16.11
N LYS A 130 1.19 -2.68 -16.69
CA LYS A 130 1.52 -1.26 -16.89
C LYS A 130 1.72 -0.55 -15.56
N THR A 131 0.83 -0.77 -14.59
CA THR A 131 0.96 -0.20 -13.24
C THR A 131 2.24 -0.67 -12.56
N LYS A 132 2.52 -1.98 -12.62
CA LYS A 132 3.76 -2.55 -12.09
C LYS A 132 4.98 -1.92 -12.77
N ALA A 133 5.01 -1.84 -14.09
CA ALA A 133 6.14 -1.28 -14.81
C ALA A 133 6.45 0.16 -14.38
N LYS A 134 5.43 0.97 -14.10
CA LYS A 134 5.58 2.36 -13.64
C LYS A 134 6.09 2.45 -12.19
N LEU A 135 5.60 1.58 -11.30
CA LEU A 135 5.83 1.72 -9.86
C LEU A 135 6.96 0.84 -9.33
N TRP A 136 7.34 -0.22 -10.06
CA TRP A 136 8.22 -1.27 -9.54
C TRP A 136 9.63 -0.78 -9.20
N SER A 137 10.26 0.01 -10.09
CA SER A 137 11.61 0.49 -9.85
C SER A 137 11.69 1.38 -8.61
N PRO A 138 10.88 2.47 -8.47
CA PRO A 138 10.93 3.28 -7.26
C PRO A 138 10.60 2.49 -6.00
N MET A 139 9.59 1.62 -6.02
CA MET A 139 9.26 0.78 -4.86
C MET A 139 10.42 -0.16 -4.47
N SER A 140 11.13 -0.72 -5.45
CA SER A 140 12.27 -1.61 -5.23
C SER A 140 13.46 -0.86 -4.66
N ASP A 141 13.74 0.33 -5.18
CA ASP A 141 14.84 1.18 -4.73
C ASP A 141 14.67 1.57 -3.26
N PHE A 142 13.46 1.95 -2.83
CA PHE A 142 13.17 2.25 -1.43
C PHE A 142 13.28 1.01 -0.54
N ALA A 143 12.83 -0.16 -1.02
CA ALA A 143 12.85 -1.39 -0.23
C ALA A 143 14.25 -2.02 -0.08
N HIS A 144 15.17 -1.77 -1.04
CA HIS A 144 16.46 -2.47 -1.12
C HIS A 144 17.70 -1.55 -1.08
N GLY A 145 17.53 -0.30 -0.69
CA GLY A 145 18.66 0.64 -0.58
C GLY A 145 19.19 1.12 -1.96
N GLY A 146 18.31 1.24 -2.95
CA GLY A 146 18.68 1.73 -4.28
C GLY A 146 18.95 3.22 -4.32
N ILE A 147 19.30 3.73 -5.52
CA ILE A 147 19.75 5.11 -5.72
C ILE A 147 18.71 6.15 -5.29
N ASN A 148 17.42 5.87 -5.45
CA ASN A 148 16.38 6.79 -5.02
C ASN A 148 16.38 6.97 -3.48
N LEU A 149 16.61 5.91 -2.72
CA LEU A 149 16.74 6.02 -1.26
C LEU A 149 17.97 6.83 -0.89
N LEU A 150 19.12 6.54 -1.49
CA LEU A 150 20.38 7.26 -1.21
C LEU A 150 20.24 8.75 -1.53
N ALA A 151 19.63 9.09 -2.67
CA ALA A 151 19.38 10.47 -3.07
C ALA A 151 18.46 11.22 -2.07
N ARG A 152 17.58 10.50 -1.35
CA ARG A 152 16.72 11.07 -0.33
C ARG A 152 17.39 11.18 1.06
N TRP A 153 18.60 10.67 1.20
CA TRP A 153 19.40 10.78 2.44
C TRP A 153 20.61 11.69 2.31
N SER A 154 20.93 12.15 1.08
CA SER A 154 22.05 13.02 0.81
C SER A 154 21.55 14.39 0.35
N GLY A 155 21.88 15.43 1.09
CA GLY A 155 21.55 16.81 0.75
C GLY A 155 22.77 17.74 0.87
N PRO A 156 22.66 19.00 0.43
CA PRO A 156 23.75 19.97 0.51
C PRO A 156 24.18 20.25 1.95
N ASP A 157 23.26 20.05 2.91
CA ASP A 157 23.48 20.33 4.36
C ASP A 157 23.93 19.07 5.12
N GLY A 158 24.18 17.94 4.46
CA GLY A 158 24.65 16.71 5.06
C GLY A 158 23.72 15.52 4.87
N ILE A 159 23.74 14.60 5.86
CA ILE A 159 22.93 13.37 5.87
C ILE A 159 21.63 13.64 6.62
N GLY A 160 20.50 13.47 5.94
CA GLY A 160 19.17 13.64 6.54
C GLY A 160 18.05 13.19 5.60
N SER A 161 16.84 13.07 6.14
CA SER A 161 15.68 12.68 5.35
C SER A 161 15.19 13.84 4.46
N ASN A 162 15.34 13.73 3.15
CA ASN A 162 14.98 14.73 2.14
C ASN A 162 13.81 14.28 1.25
N HIS A 163 12.85 13.53 1.82
CA HIS A 163 11.64 13.15 1.09
C HIS A 163 10.71 14.36 0.93
N PRO A 164 10.46 14.85 -0.30
CA PRO A 164 9.52 15.93 -0.52
C PRO A 164 8.11 15.56 -0.04
N ASP A 165 7.39 16.52 0.50
CA ASP A 165 6.02 16.31 0.97
C ASP A 165 5.09 15.75 -0.11
N GLY A 166 5.24 16.19 -1.37
CA GLY A 166 4.48 15.64 -2.49
C GLY A 166 4.65 14.13 -2.66
N GLU A 167 5.86 13.60 -2.44
CA GLU A 167 6.09 12.13 -2.47
C GLU A 167 5.44 11.44 -1.27
N VAL A 168 5.50 12.05 -0.10
CA VAL A 168 4.86 11.51 1.12
C VAL A 168 3.35 11.48 0.95
N LEU A 169 2.75 12.55 0.42
CA LEU A 169 1.32 12.62 0.11
C LEU A 169 0.90 11.55 -0.91
N ASP A 170 1.66 11.35 -2.00
CA ASP A 170 1.41 10.28 -2.98
C ASP A 170 1.47 8.90 -2.34
N LEU A 171 2.44 8.66 -1.44
CA LEU A 171 2.54 7.42 -0.68
C LEU A 171 1.30 7.20 0.21
N VAL A 172 0.89 8.20 1.00
CA VAL A 172 -0.30 8.11 1.88
C VAL A 172 -1.55 7.76 1.07
N VAL A 173 -1.74 8.41 -0.07
CA VAL A 173 -2.88 8.14 -0.95
C VAL A 173 -2.87 6.70 -1.47
N ARG A 174 -1.72 6.19 -1.92
CA ARG A 174 -1.59 4.82 -2.40
C ARG A 174 -1.82 3.79 -1.30
N LEU A 175 -1.24 4.01 -0.12
CA LEU A 175 -1.46 3.16 1.04
C LEU A 175 -2.94 3.08 1.42
N ASN A 176 -3.64 4.22 1.42
CA ASN A 176 -5.08 4.29 1.68
C ASN A 176 -5.89 3.53 0.62
N ALA A 177 -5.55 3.68 -0.66
CA ALA A 177 -6.21 2.95 -1.74
C ALA A 177 -6.04 1.44 -1.58
N TYR A 178 -4.82 0.95 -1.32
CA TYR A 178 -4.58 -0.49 -1.10
C TYR A 178 -5.29 -1.00 0.14
N GLY A 179 -5.31 -0.22 1.23
CA GLY A 179 -6.03 -0.58 2.45
C GLY A 179 -7.54 -0.72 2.23
N LEU A 180 -8.17 0.24 1.55
CA LEU A 180 -9.59 0.17 1.20
C LEU A 180 -9.90 -1.04 0.30
N LEU A 181 -9.08 -1.27 -0.72
CA LEU A 181 -9.25 -2.42 -1.62
C LEU A 181 -9.03 -3.76 -0.91
N ALA A 182 -8.07 -3.85 0.01
CA ALA A 182 -7.87 -5.05 0.84
C ALA A 182 -9.05 -5.29 1.78
N SER A 183 -9.56 -4.22 2.42
CA SER A 183 -10.76 -4.29 3.27
C SER A 183 -11.99 -4.72 2.47
N MET A 184 -12.17 -4.22 1.25
CA MET A 184 -13.23 -4.68 0.34
C MET A 184 -13.12 -6.19 0.07
N GLY A 185 -11.91 -6.70 -0.20
CA GLY A 185 -11.68 -8.14 -0.39
C GLY A 185 -12.06 -8.97 0.83
N ILE A 186 -11.75 -8.49 2.04
CA ILE A 186 -12.12 -9.15 3.31
C ILE A 186 -13.65 -9.16 3.49
N ASN A 187 -14.32 -8.02 3.25
CA ASN A 187 -15.77 -7.92 3.35
C ASN A 187 -16.48 -8.82 2.32
N TYR A 188 -15.97 -8.88 1.10
CA TYR A 188 -16.45 -9.81 0.08
C TYR A 188 -16.36 -11.27 0.57
N MET A 189 -15.24 -11.68 1.17
CA MET A 189 -15.06 -13.03 1.71
C MET A 189 -15.96 -13.34 2.91
N ALA A 190 -16.42 -12.32 3.62
CA ALA A 190 -17.38 -12.48 4.72
C ALA A 190 -18.84 -12.63 4.25
N GLY A 191 -19.10 -12.40 2.96
CA GLY A 191 -20.46 -12.38 2.43
C GLY A 191 -21.20 -11.06 2.66
N GLU A 192 -20.49 -10.04 3.09
CA GLU A 192 -21.01 -8.69 3.34
C GLU A 192 -21.23 -7.91 2.03
N HIS A 193 -21.98 -8.52 1.10
CA HIS A 193 -22.19 -7.95 -0.24
C HIS A 193 -22.97 -6.62 -0.24
N GLY A 194 -23.65 -6.28 0.84
CA GLY A 194 -24.47 -5.06 0.93
C GLY A 194 -23.71 -3.79 1.33
N LEU A 195 -22.57 -3.93 1.99
CA LEU A 195 -21.65 -2.80 2.31
C LEU A 195 -20.73 -2.45 1.13
N SER A 196 -20.98 -3.10 0.09
CA SER A 196 -20.03 -3.56 -0.79
C SER A 196 -19.43 -2.54 -1.77
N GLU A 197 -19.72 -2.70 -2.93
CA GLU A 197 -18.90 -2.23 -4.05
C GLU A 197 -19.01 -0.71 -4.22
N SER A 198 -20.20 -0.14 -4.08
CA SER A 198 -20.42 1.28 -4.30
C SER A 198 -19.74 2.18 -3.25
N ILE A 199 -19.82 1.83 -1.98
CA ILE A 199 -19.23 2.64 -0.90
C ILE A 199 -17.71 2.57 -0.94
N PHE A 200 -17.13 1.37 -1.18
CA PHE A 200 -15.69 1.23 -1.35
C PHE A 200 -15.18 1.93 -2.61
N VAL A 201 -15.88 1.80 -3.73
CA VAL A 201 -15.53 2.48 -4.98
C VAL A 201 -15.59 4.00 -4.81
N GLU A 202 -16.60 4.53 -4.13
CA GLU A 202 -16.69 5.96 -3.82
C GLU A 202 -15.51 6.42 -2.96
N LYS A 203 -15.18 5.69 -1.88
CA LYS A 203 -14.04 6.03 -1.02
C LYS A 203 -12.70 5.91 -1.73
N VAL A 204 -12.48 4.86 -2.50
CA VAL A 204 -11.26 4.70 -3.31
C VAL A 204 -11.17 5.82 -4.35
N SER A 205 -12.26 6.17 -5.00
CA SER A 205 -12.31 7.26 -5.97
C SER A 205 -12.02 8.62 -5.33
N ALA A 206 -12.54 8.88 -4.12
CA ALA A 206 -12.25 10.09 -3.36
C ALA A 206 -10.76 10.17 -2.98
N VAL A 207 -10.17 9.07 -2.53
CA VAL A 207 -8.73 8.98 -2.23
C VAL A 207 -7.89 9.21 -3.48
N LEU A 208 -8.22 8.56 -4.61
CA LEU A 208 -7.48 8.71 -5.86
C LEU A 208 -7.65 10.08 -6.52
N SER A 209 -8.77 10.78 -6.31
CA SER A 209 -8.93 12.16 -6.79
C SER A 209 -7.99 13.12 -6.06
N GLY A 210 -7.59 12.83 -4.83
CA GLY A 210 -6.55 13.56 -4.12
C GLY A 210 -5.19 13.52 -4.83
N ILE A 211 -4.86 12.44 -5.55
CA ILE A 211 -3.61 12.36 -6.36
C ILE A 211 -3.61 13.38 -7.51
N LYS A 212 -4.76 13.61 -8.13
CA LYS A 212 -4.87 14.54 -9.27
C LYS A 212 -4.80 16.01 -8.86
N ALA A 213 -4.98 16.30 -7.59
CA ALA A 213 -4.92 17.63 -7.02
C ALA A 213 -3.54 18.00 -6.42
N LEU A 214 -2.59 17.04 -6.42
CA LEU A 214 -1.22 17.30 -5.98
C LEU A 214 -0.44 17.97 -7.10
N PRO A 215 0.29 19.09 -6.82
CA PRO A 215 1.06 19.86 -7.80
C PRO A 215 2.21 19.06 -8.43
#